data_e7d737a03508e04b98a65518f1d224c0
#
_entry.id   e7d737a03508e04b98a65518f1d224c0
#
_cell.length_a   1.000
_cell.length_b   1.000
_cell.length_c   1.000
_cell.angle_alpha   90.00
_cell.angle_beta   90.00
_cell.angle_gamma   90.00
#
_symmetry.space_group_name_H-M   'P 1'
#
loop_
_entity.id
_entity.type
_entity.pdbx_description
1 polymer ?
#
loop_
_entity_poly.entity_id
_entity_poly.type
_entity_poly.pdbx_seq_one_letter_code
_entity_poly.pdbx_strand_id
1 'polypeptide(L)'
;MHKNPGMPFQIYEELEMCGRYYIDSDMAEEIETVVRYVDQRIRKKQFSGDIRPTEFAPVIEKSERGLKLDVCKWGYPLAKGNNLVINARTESVMDKIVFRNGLLYHRILIPASGFYEWNRLKEKNTFTRPDAPVLYMAGFCDWFENEKRFVILTTKANASMEKTHDRMPLILEKEQLADWFDDKKMEQLLQHT
;
A
#
# COMPACT_ATOMS: atom_id res chain seq x y z
N MET A 1 -8.79 0.48 -36.91
CA MET A 1 -7.68 0.10 -36.01
C MET A 1 -8.28 -0.61 -34.81
N HIS A 2 -8.17 -1.94 -34.75
CA HIS A 2 -8.72 -2.75 -33.67
C HIS A 2 -7.81 -2.62 -32.46
N LYS A 3 -8.34 -2.08 -31.37
CA LYS A 3 -7.72 -2.18 -30.04
C LYS A 3 -7.80 -3.65 -29.62
N ASN A 4 -6.65 -4.25 -29.44
CA ASN A 4 -6.51 -5.62 -28.94
C ASN A 4 -6.88 -5.61 -27.43
N PRO A 5 -8.00 -6.20 -26.98
CA PRO A 5 -8.35 -6.25 -25.57
C PRO A 5 -7.64 -7.45 -24.97
N GLY A 6 -6.59 -7.24 -24.19
CA GLY A 6 -6.11 -8.32 -23.33
C GLY A 6 -4.62 -8.54 -23.16
N MET A 7 -3.75 -7.54 -23.36
CA MET A 7 -2.39 -7.69 -22.81
C MET A 7 -2.40 -7.38 -21.32
N PRO A 8 -1.92 -8.31 -20.48
CA PRO A 8 -1.75 -8.04 -19.06
C PRO A 8 -0.76 -6.89 -18.85
N PHE A 9 -1.01 -6.05 -17.84
CA PHE A 9 -0.07 -5.01 -17.42
C PHE A 9 1.28 -5.65 -17.09
N GLN A 10 2.38 -5.14 -17.70
CA GLN A 10 3.73 -5.49 -17.27
C GLN A 10 4.10 -4.68 -16.03
N ILE A 11 4.50 -5.39 -14.99
CA ILE A 11 5.10 -4.78 -13.80
C ILE A 11 6.56 -4.53 -14.13
N TYR A 12 7.08 -3.34 -13.86
CA TYR A 12 8.51 -3.05 -14.06
C TYR A 12 9.35 -3.91 -13.11
N GLU A 13 10.28 -4.71 -13.65
CA GLU A 13 11.14 -5.64 -12.88
C GLU A 13 12.02 -4.94 -11.83
N GLU A 14 12.37 -3.68 -12.00
CA GLU A 14 13.07 -2.88 -10.96
C GLU A 14 12.19 -2.53 -9.75
N LEU A 15 10.90 -2.89 -9.77
CA LEU A 15 9.87 -2.55 -8.78
C LEU A 15 9.18 -3.79 -8.21
N GLU A 16 9.70 -4.99 -8.47
CA GLU A 16 9.16 -6.26 -7.96
C GLU A 16 9.45 -6.46 -6.47
N MET A 17 8.89 -5.59 -5.66
CA MET A 17 8.86 -5.77 -4.22
C MET A 17 7.45 -5.73 -3.71
N CYS A 18 7.16 -6.58 -2.72
CA CYS A 18 5.86 -6.64 -2.09
C CYS A 18 4.72 -6.61 -3.12
N GLY A 19 4.81 -7.51 -4.12
CA GLY A 19 3.81 -7.65 -5.18
C GLY A 19 2.56 -8.40 -4.74
N ARG A 20 2.45 -8.74 -3.44
CA ARG A 20 1.30 -9.43 -2.87
C ARG A 20 1.24 -9.30 -1.36
N TYR A 21 0.08 -8.98 -0.83
CA TYR A 21 -0.24 -9.07 0.60
C TYR A 21 -1.59 -9.75 0.79
N TYR A 22 -1.97 -10.02 2.01
CA TYR A 22 -3.24 -10.70 2.28
C TYR A 22 -3.99 -10.07 3.45
N ILE A 23 -5.28 -10.30 3.45
CA ILE A 23 -6.24 -9.83 4.43
C ILE A 23 -6.99 -11.04 4.99
N ASP A 24 -6.95 -11.23 6.30
CA ASP A 24 -7.75 -12.22 6.99
C ASP A 24 -9.06 -11.62 7.49
N SER A 25 -10.05 -12.46 7.73
CA SER A 25 -11.39 -12.06 8.19
C SER A 25 -11.37 -11.30 9.51
N ASP A 26 -10.37 -11.56 10.35
CA ASP A 26 -10.29 -11.05 11.72
C ASP A 26 -9.77 -9.60 11.81
N MET A 27 -9.29 -9.06 10.70
CA MET A 27 -8.82 -7.66 10.64
C MET A 27 -9.91 -6.61 10.82
N ALA A 28 -11.16 -6.95 10.55
CA ALA A 28 -12.24 -5.97 10.52
C ALA A 28 -12.43 -5.28 11.87
N GLU A 29 -12.37 -6.03 12.97
CA GLU A 29 -12.51 -5.48 14.33
C GLU A 29 -11.36 -4.52 14.68
N GLU A 30 -10.12 -4.88 14.34
CA GLU A 30 -8.96 -4.03 14.61
C GLU A 30 -9.00 -2.75 13.76
N ILE A 31 -9.37 -2.82 12.51
CA ILE A 31 -9.55 -1.64 11.65
C ILE A 31 -10.60 -0.70 12.23
N GLU A 32 -11.73 -1.22 12.76
CA GLU A 32 -12.77 -0.41 13.39
C GLU A 32 -12.28 0.33 14.64
N THR A 33 -11.21 -0.10 15.30
CA THR A 33 -10.59 0.64 16.41
C THR A 33 -9.84 1.90 15.95
N VAL A 34 -9.36 1.89 14.72
CA VAL A 34 -8.54 2.97 14.13
C VAL A 34 -9.40 3.96 13.36
N VAL A 35 -10.43 3.48 12.66
CA VAL A 35 -11.29 4.35 11.83
C VAL A 35 -12.54 4.78 12.60
N ARG A 36 -12.87 6.07 12.51
CA ARG A 36 -14.10 6.62 13.10
C ARG A 36 -15.35 6.41 12.23
N TYR A 37 -15.14 6.15 10.96
CA TYR A 37 -16.24 6.02 10.00
C TYR A 37 -15.95 4.95 8.95
N VAL A 38 -16.88 4.04 8.80
CA VAL A 38 -16.87 3.04 7.72
C VAL A 38 -18.14 3.25 6.89
N ASP A 39 -17.98 3.55 5.61
CA ASP A 39 -19.10 3.65 4.68
C ASP A 39 -19.83 2.30 4.62
N GLN A 40 -21.17 2.34 4.71
CA GLN A 40 -22.00 1.11 4.67
C GLN A 40 -21.80 0.28 3.40
N ARG A 41 -21.40 0.92 2.29
CA ARG A 41 -21.08 0.24 1.03
C ARG A 41 -19.81 -0.60 1.16
N ILE A 42 -18.88 -0.17 2.01
CA ILE A 42 -17.61 -0.87 2.28
C ILE A 42 -17.83 -1.97 3.32
N ARG A 43 -18.63 -1.72 4.35
CA ARG A 43 -18.98 -2.74 5.36
C ARG A 43 -19.58 -4.02 4.75
N LYS A 44 -20.27 -3.90 3.61
CA LYS A 44 -20.84 -5.05 2.90
C LYS A 44 -19.83 -5.83 2.06
N LYS A 45 -18.66 -5.25 1.79
CA LYS A 45 -17.57 -5.91 1.07
C LYS A 45 -16.68 -6.62 2.08
N GLN A 46 -16.72 -7.95 2.07
CA GLN A 46 -15.73 -8.75 2.78
C GLN A 46 -14.45 -8.76 1.94
N PHE A 47 -13.42 -8.07 2.43
CA PHE A 47 -12.09 -8.18 1.87
C PHE A 47 -11.38 -9.30 2.61
N SER A 48 -11.06 -10.38 1.92
CA SER A 48 -10.29 -11.50 2.47
C SER A 48 -9.50 -12.20 1.37
N GLY A 49 -8.36 -12.76 1.73
CA GLY A 49 -7.48 -13.47 0.82
C GLY A 49 -6.35 -12.60 0.28
N ASP A 50 -5.67 -13.11 -0.73
CA ASP A 50 -4.55 -12.44 -1.38
C ASP A 50 -5.00 -11.21 -2.16
N ILE A 51 -4.28 -10.12 -2.01
CA ILE A 51 -4.43 -8.88 -2.80
C ILE A 51 -3.23 -8.77 -3.74
N ARG A 52 -3.52 -8.54 -5.02
CA ARG A 52 -2.54 -8.43 -6.10
C ARG A 52 -2.65 -7.07 -6.80
N PRO A 53 -1.60 -6.62 -7.49
CA PRO A 53 -1.70 -5.44 -8.35
C PRO A 53 -2.90 -5.51 -9.29
N THR A 54 -3.54 -4.38 -9.53
CA THR A 54 -4.80 -4.18 -10.25
C THR A 54 -6.08 -4.55 -9.51
N GLU A 55 -6.00 -5.15 -8.35
CA GLU A 55 -7.17 -5.44 -7.52
C GLU A 55 -7.56 -4.24 -6.64
N PHE A 56 -8.82 -4.20 -6.24
CA PHE A 56 -9.33 -3.23 -5.29
C PHE A 56 -9.10 -3.73 -3.86
N ALA A 57 -8.59 -2.84 -3.02
CA ALA A 57 -8.29 -3.14 -1.63
C ALA A 57 -8.78 -2.04 -0.68
N PRO A 58 -9.06 -2.37 0.59
CA PRO A 58 -9.37 -1.39 1.61
C PRO A 58 -8.15 -0.54 1.93
N VAL A 59 -8.38 0.76 2.09
CA VAL A 59 -7.38 1.74 2.53
C VAL A 59 -7.98 2.64 3.58
N ILE A 60 -7.15 3.17 4.46
CA ILE A 60 -7.55 4.14 5.48
C ILE A 60 -7.02 5.51 5.05
N GLU A 61 -7.87 6.50 4.98
CA GLU A 61 -7.51 7.87 4.63
C GLU A 61 -8.02 8.89 5.65
N LYS A 62 -7.39 10.07 5.67
CA LYS A 62 -7.82 11.19 6.49
C LYS A 62 -9.05 11.85 5.87
N SER A 63 -10.03 12.18 6.71
CA SER A 63 -11.21 12.98 6.36
C SER A 63 -11.41 14.09 7.39
N GLU A 64 -12.33 15.00 7.12
CA GLU A 64 -12.72 16.06 8.09
C GLU A 64 -13.23 15.50 9.43
N ARG A 65 -13.79 14.29 9.42
CA ARG A 65 -14.34 13.60 10.60
C ARG A 65 -13.37 12.65 11.29
N GLY A 66 -12.11 12.60 10.86
CA GLY A 66 -11.09 11.66 11.31
C GLY A 66 -10.73 10.62 10.25
N LEU A 67 -10.18 9.50 10.66
CA LEU A 67 -9.82 8.43 9.74
C LEU A 67 -11.07 7.70 9.25
N LYS A 68 -11.12 7.40 7.96
CA LYS A 68 -12.19 6.63 7.33
C LYS A 68 -11.63 5.49 6.46
N LEU A 69 -12.38 4.41 6.35
CA LEU A 69 -12.11 3.33 5.41
C LEU A 69 -12.65 3.69 4.02
N ASP A 70 -11.82 3.49 3.00
CA ASP A 70 -12.16 3.66 1.58
C ASP A 70 -11.62 2.47 0.78
N VAL A 71 -11.86 2.43 -0.53
CA VAL A 71 -11.41 1.38 -1.44
C VAL A 71 -10.67 2.01 -2.60
N CYS A 72 -9.44 1.55 -2.83
CA CYS A 72 -8.62 2.00 -3.95
C CYS A 72 -8.08 0.81 -4.75
N LYS A 73 -7.76 1.03 -6.00
CA LYS A 73 -7.15 0.02 -6.87
C LYS A 73 -5.63 0.09 -6.77
N TRP A 74 -4.98 -1.05 -6.59
CA TRP A 74 -3.52 -1.09 -6.45
C TRP A 74 -2.79 -0.89 -7.77
N GLY A 75 -1.87 0.08 -7.80
CA GLY A 75 -0.96 0.35 -8.91
C GLY A 75 -1.33 1.56 -9.76
N TYR A 76 -0.36 2.44 -9.94
CA TYR A 76 -0.44 3.61 -10.83
C TYR A 76 -0.11 3.22 -12.27
N PRO A 77 -0.93 3.58 -13.25
CA PRO A 77 -0.61 3.36 -14.65
C PRO A 77 0.49 4.34 -15.08
N LEU A 78 1.47 3.86 -15.84
CA LEU A 78 2.44 4.73 -16.48
C LEU A 78 1.93 5.21 -17.84
N ALA A 79 2.30 6.44 -18.21
CA ALA A 79 1.83 7.09 -19.44
C ALA A 79 2.23 6.36 -20.73
N LYS A 80 3.25 5.50 -20.70
CA LYS A 80 3.69 4.73 -21.86
C LYS A 80 3.57 3.24 -21.58
N GLY A 81 2.79 2.55 -22.44
CA GLY A 81 2.60 1.09 -22.38
C GLY A 81 1.63 0.62 -21.29
N ASN A 82 1.59 -0.68 -21.10
CA ASN A 82 0.77 -1.33 -20.06
C ASN A 82 1.56 -1.53 -18.75
N ASN A 83 2.38 -0.54 -18.39
CA ASN A 83 3.24 -0.63 -17.22
C ASN A 83 2.56 -0.07 -15.97
N LEU A 84 2.77 -0.74 -14.85
CA LEU A 84 2.18 -0.41 -13.57
C LEU A 84 3.26 -0.17 -12.53
N VAL A 85 3.14 0.91 -11.76
CA VAL A 85 3.96 1.17 -10.59
C VAL A 85 3.15 0.81 -9.35
N ILE A 86 3.61 -0.18 -8.61
CA ILE A 86 2.92 -0.69 -7.42
C ILE A 86 3.55 -0.22 -6.10
N ASN A 87 4.82 0.19 -6.16
CA ASN A 87 5.59 0.64 -5.01
C ASN A 87 6.33 1.97 -5.29
N ALA A 88 6.64 2.71 -4.23
CA ALA A 88 7.47 3.89 -4.28
C ALA A 88 8.51 3.85 -3.16
N ARG A 89 9.78 4.16 -3.46
CA ARG A 89 10.87 4.16 -2.48
C ARG A 89 10.84 5.43 -1.64
N THR A 90 10.90 5.30 -0.31
CA THR A 90 10.91 6.44 0.62
C THR A 90 12.01 7.46 0.29
N GLU A 91 13.18 6.98 -0.12
CA GLU A 91 14.37 7.80 -0.40
C GLU A 91 14.22 8.73 -1.61
N SER A 92 13.33 8.41 -2.55
CA SER A 92 13.20 9.16 -3.81
C SER A 92 11.77 9.57 -4.14
N VAL A 93 10.82 9.28 -3.25
CA VAL A 93 9.39 9.52 -3.53
C VAL A 93 9.08 11.01 -3.75
N MET A 94 9.75 11.90 -3.02
CA MET A 94 9.58 13.37 -3.14
C MET A 94 10.10 13.93 -4.46
N ASP A 95 11.07 13.26 -5.09
CA ASP A 95 11.69 13.72 -6.33
C ASP A 95 10.87 13.38 -7.58
N LYS A 96 9.98 12.40 -7.45
CA LYS A 96 9.18 11.91 -8.58
C LYS A 96 7.85 12.66 -8.69
N ILE A 97 7.68 13.42 -9.78
CA ILE A 97 6.48 14.24 -10.04
C ILE A 97 5.20 13.42 -9.96
N VAL A 98 5.21 12.16 -10.46
CA VAL A 98 4.04 11.28 -10.47
C VAL A 98 3.57 10.89 -9.06
N PHE A 99 4.42 11.00 -8.04
CA PHE A 99 4.09 10.63 -6.67
C PHE A 99 3.78 11.84 -5.78
N ARG A 100 4.28 13.02 -6.17
CA ARG A 100 4.25 14.22 -5.32
C ARG A 100 2.83 14.59 -4.88
N ASN A 101 1.86 14.62 -5.81
CA ASN A 101 0.48 14.97 -5.47
C ASN A 101 -0.13 13.98 -4.47
N GLY A 102 -0.02 12.69 -4.75
CA GLY A 102 -0.51 11.64 -3.85
C GLY A 102 0.13 11.71 -2.46
N LEU A 103 1.47 11.81 -2.40
CA LEU A 103 2.18 11.85 -1.13
C LEU A 103 1.87 13.09 -0.29
N LEU A 104 1.71 14.26 -0.89
CA LEU A 104 1.44 15.50 -0.15
C LEU A 104 -0.01 15.61 0.31
N TYR A 105 -0.98 15.15 -0.51
CA TYR A 105 -2.39 15.45 -0.27
C TYR A 105 -3.28 14.23 -0.07
N HIS A 106 -2.82 13.03 -0.44
CA HIS A 106 -3.65 11.83 -0.48
C HIS A 106 -2.96 10.61 0.15
N ARG A 107 -2.29 10.84 1.31
CA ARG A 107 -1.70 9.75 2.09
C ARG A 107 -2.77 8.80 2.59
N ILE A 108 -2.42 7.53 2.62
CA ILE A 108 -3.27 6.44 3.10
C ILE A 108 -2.47 5.45 3.94
N LEU A 109 -3.19 4.65 4.71
CA LEU A 109 -2.67 3.43 5.30
C LEU A 109 -3.32 2.24 4.59
N ILE A 110 -2.53 1.23 4.30
CA ILE A 110 -2.98 -0.02 3.71
C ILE A 110 -2.94 -1.09 4.80
N PRO A 111 -4.10 -1.49 5.36
CA PRO A 111 -4.15 -2.54 6.36
C PRO A 111 -3.95 -3.91 5.71
N ALA A 112 -3.11 -4.75 6.32
CA ALA A 112 -2.82 -6.10 5.88
C ALA A 112 -2.61 -7.03 7.07
N SER A 113 -2.98 -8.30 6.96
CA SER A 113 -2.62 -9.33 7.96
C SER A 113 -1.17 -9.77 7.82
N GLY A 114 -0.63 -9.64 6.61
CA GLY A 114 0.76 -9.90 6.29
C GLY A 114 1.02 -9.71 4.80
N PHE A 115 2.28 -9.85 4.42
CA PHE A 115 2.68 -9.73 3.03
C PHE A 115 3.63 -10.85 2.63
N TYR A 116 3.82 -11.02 1.34
CA TYR A 116 4.66 -12.06 0.77
C TYR A 116 5.85 -11.45 0.04
N GLU A 117 7.00 -12.11 0.21
CA GLU A 117 8.18 -11.86 -0.58
C GLU A 117 8.84 -13.15 -1.05
N TRP A 118 9.50 -13.08 -2.17
CA TRP A 118 10.23 -14.21 -2.75
C TRP A 118 11.74 -13.95 -2.65
N ASN A 119 12.46 -14.94 -2.14
CA ASN A 119 13.91 -14.86 -2.12
C ASN A 119 14.48 -15.12 -3.54
N ARG A 120 15.79 -15.03 -3.67
CA ARG A 120 16.49 -15.27 -4.94
C ARG A 120 16.30 -16.68 -5.51
N LEU A 121 15.93 -17.65 -4.68
CA LEU A 121 15.59 -19.02 -5.08
C LEU A 121 14.11 -19.16 -5.48
N LYS A 122 13.35 -18.05 -5.51
CA LYS A 122 11.89 -18.01 -5.76
C LYS A 122 11.06 -18.75 -4.70
N GLU A 123 11.60 -18.91 -3.52
CA GLU A 123 10.85 -19.45 -2.37
C GLU A 123 10.01 -18.34 -1.75
N LYS A 124 8.72 -18.63 -1.55
CA LYS A 124 7.74 -17.68 -0.97
C LYS A 124 7.96 -17.62 0.54
N ASN A 125 8.17 -16.44 1.05
CA ASN A 125 8.21 -16.14 2.49
C ASN A 125 7.01 -15.28 2.87
N THR A 126 6.44 -15.54 4.05
CA THR A 126 5.34 -14.78 4.61
C THR A 126 5.83 -13.97 5.80
N PHE A 127 5.49 -12.69 5.81
CA PHE A 127 5.87 -11.77 6.88
C PHE A 127 4.62 -11.27 7.59
N THR A 128 4.59 -11.47 8.91
CA THR A 128 3.52 -11.06 9.83
C THR A 128 4.14 -10.46 11.08
N ARG A 129 3.31 -9.86 11.92
CA ARG A 129 3.71 -9.46 13.28
C ARG A 129 2.96 -10.32 14.29
N PRO A 130 3.69 -11.07 15.15
CA PRO A 130 3.04 -11.92 16.16
C PRO A 130 2.28 -11.12 17.23
N ASP A 131 2.69 -9.86 17.45
CA ASP A 131 2.17 -8.96 18.47
C ASP A 131 1.07 -8.01 17.95
N ALA A 132 0.80 -8.03 16.65
CA ALA A 132 -0.22 -7.18 16.04
C ALA A 132 -0.96 -7.91 14.92
N PRO A 133 -2.30 -8.03 15.01
CA PRO A 133 -3.10 -8.72 14.00
C PRO A 133 -3.14 -7.97 12.66
N VAL A 134 -2.83 -6.67 12.67
CA VAL A 134 -2.85 -5.80 11.47
C VAL A 134 -1.52 -5.07 11.33
N LEU A 135 -0.94 -5.17 10.14
CA LEU A 135 0.14 -4.33 9.66
C LEU A 135 -0.47 -3.09 8.96
N TYR A 136 -0.01 -1.92 9.31
CA TYR A 136 -0.39 -0.69 8.63
C TYR A 136 0.76 -0.24 7.71
N MET A 137 0.67 -0.59 6.44
CA MET A 137 1.65 -0.16 5.45
C MET A 137 1.35 1.28 5.02
N ALA A 138 2.37 2.13 5.00
CA ALA A 138 2.24 3.50 4.50
C ALA A 138 2.15 3.52 2.98
N GLY A 139 1.33 4.41 2.44
CA GLY A 139 1.18 4.62 1.03
C GLY A 139 0.44 5.91 0.72
N PHE A 140 0.17 6.11 -0.53
CA PHE A 140 -0.62 7.25 -1.00
C PHE A 140 -1.41 6.87 -2.25
N CYS A 141 -2.44 7.64 -2.54
CA CYS A 141 -3.30 7.42 -3.71
C CYS A 141 -3.39 8.69 -4.56
N ASP A 142 -3.84 8.51 -5.80
CA ASP A 142 -4.20 9.60 -6.69
C ASP A 142 -5.28 9.13 -7.68
N TRP A 143 -5.84 10.08 -8.41
CA TRP A 143 -6.87 9.81 -9.41
C TRP A 143 -6.24 9.64 -10.80
N PHE A 144 -6.60 8.55 -11.47
CA PHE A 144 -6.26 8.26 -12.85
C PHE A 144 -7.56 8.05 -13.62
N GLU A 145 -7.89 9.02 -14.45
CA GLU A 145 -9.22 9.08 -15.09
C GLU A 145 -10.32 9.10 -14.01
N ASN A 146 -11.08 8.01 -13.91
CA ASN A 146 -12.18 7.88 -12.94
C ASN A 146 -11.89 6.84 -11.85
N GLU A 147 -10.66 6.33 -11.76
CA GLU A 147 -10.24 5.35 -10.75
C GLU A 147 -9.26 5.95 -9.74
N LYS A 148 -9.58 5.79 -8.46
CA LYS A 148 -8.64 6.09 -7.38
C LYS A 148 -7.69 4.92 -7.22
N ARG A 149 -6.39 5.18 -7.35
CA ARG A 149 -5.35 4.16 -7.33
C ARG A 149 -4.31 4.45 -6.28
N PHE A 150 -3.66 3.43 -5.76
CA PHE A 150 -2.64 3.59 -4.72
C PHE A 150 -1.33 2.87 -5.05
N VAL A 151 -0.28 3.31 -4.36
CA VAL A 151 1.03 2.65 -4.30
C VAL A 151 1.45 2.50 -2.85
N ILE A 152 2.23 1.45 -2.56
CA ILE A 152 2.80 1.18 -1.25
C ILE A 152 4.18 1.81 -1.18
N LEU A 153 4.49 2.49 -0.07
CA LEU A 153 5.84 2.96 0.21
C LEU A 153 6.71 1.81 0.70
N THR A 154 7.95 1.81 0.22
CA THR A 154 8.94 0.81 0.61
C THR A 154 10.21 1.46 1.13
N THR A 155 10.85 0.79 2.06
CA THR A 155 12.11 1.19 2.70
C THR A 155 13.12 0.05 2.68
N LYS A 156 14.32 0.28 3.18
CA LYS A 156 15.33 -0.78 3.33
C LYS A 156 14.80 -1.89 4.24
N ALA A 157 15.12 -3.12 3.90
CA ALA A 157 14.77 -4.27 4.74
C ALA A 157 15.46 -4.19 6.10
N ASN A 158 14.73 -4.55 7.14
CA ASN A 158 15.30 -4.76 8.47
C ASN A 158 15.95 -6.16 8.58
N ALA A 159 16.56 -6.46 9.73
CA ALA A 159 17.26 -7.71 9.97
C ALA A 159 16.39 -8.98 9.78
N SER A 160 15.08 -8.88 9.96
CA SER A 160 14.17 -10.02 9.78
C SER A 160 13.93 -10.34 8.30
N MET A 161 14.09 -9.37 7.42
CA MET A 161 13.72 -9.47 6.01
C MET A 161 14.92 -9.45 5.06
N GLU A 162 16.06 -8.90 5.45
CA GLU A 162 17.25 -8.68 4.59
C GLU A 162 17.77 -9.95 3.89
N LYS A 163 17.53 -11.12 4.48
CA LYS A 163 17.91 -12.42 3.89
C LYS A 163 17.00 -12.82 2.73
N THR A 164 15.77 -12.29 2.69
CA THR A 164 14.79 -12.59 1.65
C THR A 164 14.85 -11.54 0.56
N HIS A 165 14.81 -10.27 0.94
CA HIS A 165 14.84 -9.13 0.01
C HIS A 165 15.49 -7.92 0.68
N ASP A 166 16.10 -7.02 -0.09
CA ASP A 166 16.79 -5.80 0.40
C ASP A 166 15.82 -4.65 0.75
N ARG A 167 14.55 -4.83 0.46
CA ARG A 167 13.49 -3.85 0.72
C ARG A 167 12.32 -4.46 1.46
N MET A 168 11.49 -3.61 2.09
CA MET A 168 10.24 -3.99 2.74
C MET A 168 9.21 -2.85 2.66
N PRO A 169 7.91 -3.11 2.82
CA PRO A 169 6.93 -2.04 3.00
C PRO A 169 7.31 -1.15 4.19
N LEU A 170 7.04 0.15 4.09
CA LEU A 170 7.10 1.04 5.24
C LEU A 170 5.90 0.74 6.15
N ILE A 171 6.16 -0.02 7.21
CA ILE A 171 5.16 -0.41 8.21
C ILE A 171 5.20 0.59 9.36
N LEU A 172 4.05 1.13 9.71
CA LEU A 172 3.89 2.10 10.79
C LEU A 172 3.39 1.43 12.06
N GLU A 173 3.94 1.85 13.19
CA GLU A 173 3.44 1.50 14.51
C GLU A 173 2.10 2.22 14.77
N LYS A 174 1.29 1.67 15.68
CA LYS A 174 -0.05 2.21 15.98
C LYS A 174 0.00 3.68 16.43
N GLU A 175 1.03 4.05 17.17
CA GLU A 175 1.30 5.41 17.65
C GLU A 175 1.69 6.37 16.51
N GLN A 176 2.22 5.86 15.42
CA GLN A 176 2.66 6.64 14.25
C GLN A 176 1.56 6.88 13.22
N LEU A 177 0.40 6.20 13.34
CA LEU A 177 -0.67 6.31 12.34
C LEU A 177 -1.19 7.74 12.17
N ALA A 178 -1.33 8.49 13.28
CA ALA A 178 -1.73 9.88 13.23
C ALA A 178 -0.63 10.77 12.64
N ASP A 179 0.63 10.47 12.95
CA ASP A 179 1.80 11.20 12.50
C ASP A 179 2.00 11.09 10.98
N TRP A 180 1.60 9.96 10.40
CA TRP A 180 1.61 9.77 8.95
C TRP A 180 0.75 10.81 8.18
N PHE A 181 -0.31 11.30 8.80
CA PHE A 181 -1.20 12.30 8.22
C PHE A 181 -0.86 13.75 8.62
N ASP A 182 0.21 13.97 9.39
CA ASP A 182 0.79 15.26 9.69
C ASP A 182 1.97 15.55 8.76
N ASP A 183 1.99 16.71 8.09
CA ASP A 183 2.99 17.00 7.06
C ASP A 183 4.42 17.07 7.60
N LYS A 184 4.60 17.63 8.81
CA LYS A 184 5.93 17.76 9.42
C LYS A 184 6.47 16.42 9.92
N LYS A 185 5.60 15.56 10.43
CA LYS A 185 5.97 14.26 10.97
C LYS A 185 6.15 13.20 9.89
N MET A 186 5.39 13.31 8.79
CA MET A 186 5.53 12.43 7.64
C MET A 186 6.96 12.45 7.08
N GLU A 187 7.57 13.65 6.94
CA GLU A 187 8.95 13.76 6.46
C GLU A 187 9.94 13.02 7.36
N GLN A 188 9.74 13.08 8.68
CA GLN A 188 10.56 12.32 9.64
C GLN A 188 10.37 10.81 9.48
N LEU A 189 9.13 10.35 9.28
CA LEU A 189 8.84 8.93 9.06
C LEU A 189 9.47 8.39 7.77
N LEU A 190 9.60 9.23 6.72
CA LEU A 190 10.29 8.84 5.49
C LEU A 190 11.81 8.72 5.66
N GLN A 191 12.40 9.45 6.62
CA GLN A 191 13.85 9.50 6.84
C GLN A 191 14.37 8.46 7.84
N HIS A 192 13.53 8.02 8.77
CA HIS A 192 13.90 7.10 9.86
C HIS A 192 13.71 5.62 9.52
N THR A 193 13.82 5.28 8.27
CA THR A 193 13.59 3.91 7.75
C THR A 193 14.87 3.30 7.18
#